data_eccbf885b81d96699b073a2192b807ee
#
_entry.id   eccbf885b81d96699b073a2192b807ee
#
_cell.length_a   1.000
_cell.length_b   1.000
_cell.length_c   1.000
_cell.angle_alpha   90.00
_cell.angle_beta   90.00
_cell.angle_gamma   90.00
#
_symmetry.space_group_name_H-M   'P 1'
#
loop_
_entity.id
_entity.type
_entity.pdbx_description
1 polymer ?
#
loop_
_entity_poly.entity_id
_entity_poly.type
_entity_poly.pdbx_seq_one_letter_code
_entity_poly.pdbx_strand_id
1 'polypeptide(L)'
;YAQVTFDGVPARDYSMANQPGRDHLEFHIRHVPGGATSEHVARSLKVGDEVSVRGPLGSSFLREQHTGPILAVAGGSGLAPIKSIVETALASGLRQPIHLYFGARTERDLYLVDHFSLLASTYDNLTFMPVLSEVSRSDHFRTGLVTDAIVSDVQDLNGWKAYMAGPPAMIDASGIMLRELGLRGEDIHADVFFTP
;
A
#
# COMPACT_ATOMS: atom_id res chain seq x y z
N TYR A 1 4.61 10.62 2.75
CA TYR A 1 5.64 10.00 3.59
C TYR A 1 6.22 11.00 4.60
N ALA A 2 7.06 10.51 5.50
CA ALA A 2 7.85 11.32 6.40
C ALA A 2 9.27 10.78 6.45
N GLN A 3 10.24 11.66 6.69
CA GLN A 3 11.59 11.28 7.03
C GLN A 3 11.66 10.97 8.52
N VAL A 4 12.08 9.76 8.85
CA VAL A 4 12.19 9.27 10.24
C VAL A 4 13.65 9.07 10.59
N THR A 5 14.06 9.60 11.73
CA THR A 5 15.42 9.50 12.27
C THR A 5 15.40 8.82 13.63
N PHE A 6 16.11 7.73 13.75
CA PHE A 6 16.39 7.04 15.01
C PHE A 6 17.81 7.35 15.45
N ASP A 7 18.07 7.29 16.76
CA ASP A 7 19.40 7.56 17.29
C ASP A 7 20.45 6.60 16.74
N GLY A 8 21.61 7.14 16.35
CA GLY A 8 22.77 6.37 15.90
C GLY A 8 22.66 5.73 14.50
N VAL A 9 21.56 5.93 13.75
CA VAL A 9 21.40 5.37 12.39
C VAL A 9 20.93 6.41 11.38
N PRO A 10 21.16 6.21 10.07
CA PRO A 10 20.74 7.15 9.05
C PRO A 10 19.22 7.34 9.00
N ALA A 11 18.78 8.58 8.77
CA ALA A 11 17.39 8.89 8.48
C ALA A 11 16.90 8.14 7.23
N ARG A 12 15.62 7.75 7.24
CA ARG A 12 14.95 7.09 6.12
C ARG A 12 13.56 7.66 5.92
N ASP A 13 13.12 7.61 4.67
CA ASP A 13 11.76 7.97 4.30
C ASP A 13 10.84 6.76 4.47
N TYR A 14 9.73 6.96 5.18
CA TYR A 14 8.69 5.95 5.38
C TYR A 14 7.32 6.55 5.10
N SER A 15 6.48 5.83 4.39
CA SER A 15 5.10 6.23 4.17
C SER A 15 4.26 5.97 5.42
N MET A 16 3.44 6.94 5.78
CA MET A 16 2.54 6.85 6.92
C MET A 16 1.39 5.89 6.61
N ALA A 17 1.09 5.00 7.53
CA ALA A 17 0.06 3.96 7.37
C ALA A 17 -1.27 4.31 8.04
N ASN A 18 -1.27 5.24 8.98
CA ASN A 18 -2.49 5.70 9.66
C ASN A 18 -3.26 6.75 8.86
N GLN A 19 -4.53 6.87 9.18
CA GLN A 19 -5.38 7.96 8.69
C GLN A 19 -4.85 9.32 9.16
N PRO A 20 -5.00 10.40 8.36
CA PRO A 20 -4.72 11.76 8.82
C PRO A 20 -5.53 12.13 10.08
N GLY A 21 -4.95 13.01 10.91
CA GLY A 21 -5.63 13.53 12.11
C GLY A 21 -5.65 12.59 13.31
N ARG A 22 -4.97 11.45 13.25
CA ARG A 22 -4.76 10.60 14.42
C ARG A 22 -3.69 11.19 15.35
N ASP A 23 -3.76 10.83 16.63
CA ASP A 23 -2.84 11.25 17.70
C ASP A 23 -1.47 10.54 17.66
N HIS A 24 -1.31 9.60 16.75
CA HIS A 24 -0.08 8.82 16.54
C HIS A 24 0.24 8.67 15.06
N LEU A 25 1.51 8.37 14.76
CA LEU A 25 1.98 7.99 13.43
C LEU A 25 2.27 6.49 13.40
N GLU A 26 1.87 5.83 12.33
CA GLU A 26 2.11 4.41 12.08
C GLU A 26 2.99 4.27 10.83
N PHE A 27 4.05 3.46 10.95
CA PHE A 27 4.96 3.15 9.84
C PHE A 27 5.14 1.64 9.72
N HIS A 28 5.13 1.12 8.49
CA HIS A 28 5.44 -0.28 8.21
C HIS A 28 6.87 -0.39 7.72
N ILE A 29 7.74 -0.93 8.56
CA ILE A 29 9.17 -1.01 8.29
C ILE A 29 9.57 -2.46 8.06
N ARG A 30 9.93 -2.79 6.82
CA ARG A 30 10.45 -4.11 6.49
C ARG A 30 11.87 -4.27 7.00
N HIS A 31 12.14 -5.33 7.75
CA HIS A 31 13.49 -5.70 8.13
C HIS A 31 14.29 -6.17 6.89
N VAL A 32 15.38 -5.47 6.60
CA VAL A 32 16.32 -5.80 5.52
C VAL A 32 17.63 -6.21 6.17
N PRO A 33 18.08 -7.47 5.99
CA PRO A 33 19.37 -7.91 6.52
C PRO A 33 20.52 -7.00 6.05
N GLY A 34 21.34 -6.52 6.99
CA GLY A 34 22.42 -5.56 6.72
C GLY A 34 21.99 -4.10 6.56
N GLY A 35 20.70 -3.81 6.58
CA GLY A 35 20.17 -2.45 6.52
C GLY A 35 20.22 -1.77 7.89
N ALA A 36 21.16 -0.83 8.11
CA ALA A 36 21.44 -0.22 9.42
C ALA A 36 20.17 0.25 10.15
N THR A 37 19.30 1.01 9.50
CA THR A 37 18.08 1.54 10.12
C THR A 37 17.04 0.46 10.40
N SER A 38 16.79 -0.46 9.47
CA SER A 38 15.81 -1.53 9.66
C SER A 38 16.27 -2.58 10.68
N GLU A 39 17.58 -2.84 10.78
CA GLU A 39 18.17 -3.66 11.86
C GLU A 39 17.99 -2.99 13.23
N HIS A 40 18.25 -1.69 13.32
CA HIS A 40 18.04 -0.92 14.55
C HIS A 40 16.58 -1.01 15.01
N VAL A 41 15.63 -0.76 14.11
CA VAL A 41 14.20 -0.85 14.41
C VAL A 41 13.80 -2.26 14.88
N ALA A 42 14.30 -3.29 14.19
CA ALA A 42 13.91 -4.68 14.49
C ALA A 42 14.52 -5.22 15.79
N ARG A 43 15.70 -4.73 16.20
CA ARG A 43 16.48 -5.36 17.29
C ARG A 43 16.77 -4.46 18.49
N SER A 44 16.79 -3.14 18.29
CA SER A 44 17.30 -2.19 19.30
C SER A 44 16.25 -1.20 19.78
N LEU A 45 15.35 -0.76 18.91
CA LEU A 45 14.32 0.24 19.23
C LEU A 45 13.34 -0.32 20.30
N LYS A 46 13.05 0.50 21.30
CA LYS A 46 12.16 0.15 22.42
C LYS A 46 11.09 1.22 22.62
N VAL A 47 10.02 0.83 23.27
CA VAL A 47 9.00 1.78 23.73
C VAL A 47 9.62 2.77 24.71
N GLY A 48 9.43 4.06 24.43
CA GLY A 48 10.02 5.17 25.20
C GLY A 48 11.24 5.80 24.52
N ASP A 49 11.81 5.19 23.48
CA ASP A 49 12.88 5.81 22.71
C ASP A 49 12.34 7.00 21.90
N GLU A 50 13.15 8.06 21.83
CA GLU A 50 12.82 9.25 21.06
C GLU A 50 13.06 9.02 19.56
N VAL A 51 12.11 9.48 18.74
CA VAL A 51 12.16 9.39 17.28
C VAL A 51 11.87 10.77 16.69
N SER A 52 12.75 11.26 15.83
CA SER A 52 12.49 12.51 15.09
C SER A 52 11.77 12.22 13.79
N VAL A 53 10.67 12.95 13.55
CA VAL A 53 9.86 12.82 12.33
C VAL A 53 9.72 14.16 11.65
N ARG A 54 10.07 14.21 10.37
CA ARG A 54 9.91 15.40 9.51
C ARG A 54 8.95 15.09 8.37
N GLY A 55 7.80 15.75 8.36
CA GLY A 55 6.76 15.55 7.35
C GLY A 55 5.51 16.37 7.65
N PRO A 56 4.42 16.15 6.89
CA PRO A 56 4.30 15.24 5.75
C PRO A 56 5.05 15.74 4.51
N LEU A 57 5.53 14.80 3.69
CA LEU A 57 6.23 15.03 2.43
C LEU A 57 5.56 14.22 1.31
N GLY A 58 5.80 14.64 0.05
CA GLY A 58 5.30 13.93 -1.13
C GLY A 58 3.83 14.21 -1.45
N SER A 59 3.29 13.48 -2.41
CA SER A 59 1.97 13.70 -3.00
C SER A 59 1.07 12.45 -3.02
N SER A 60 1.46 11.37 -2.34
CA SER A 60 0.67 10.15 -2.25
C SER A 60 -0.36 10.27 -1.12
N PHE A 61 -1.54 10.80 -1.45
CA PHE A 61 -2.69 10.97 -0.54
C PHE A 61 -4.01 10.84 -1.29
N LEU A 62 -5.07 10.55 -0.58
CA LEU A 62 -6.42 10.43 -1.13
C LEU A 62 -6.87 11.74 -1.81
N ARG A 63 -7.38 11.64 -3.03
CA ARG A 63 -8.02 12.74 -3.75
C ARG A 63 -9.52 12.73 -3.45
N GLU A 64 -9.91 13.38 -2.37
CA GLU A 64 -11.28 13.33 -1.80
C GLU A 64 -12.37 13.81 -2.77
N GLN A 65 -12.03 14.67 -3.73
CA GLN A 65 -12.96 15.16 -4.74
C GLN A 65 -13.27 14.15 -5.84
N HIS A 66 -12.58 12.99 -5.86
CA HIS A 66 -12.84 11.94 -6.83
C HIS A 66 -14.13 11.21 -6.47
N THR A 67 -15.04 11.08 -7.43
CA THR A 67 -16.36 10.47 -7.26
C THR A 67 -16.52 9.12 -7.95
N GLY A 68 -15.51 8.69 -8.73
CA GLY A 68 -15.47 7.39 -9.39
C GLY A 68 -14.89 6.29 -8.50
N PRO A 69 -14.84 5.05 -8.99
CA PRO A 69 -14.23 3.93 -8.28
C PRO A 69 -12.72 4.14 -8.02
N ILE A 70 -12.20 3.47 -7.01
CA ILE A 70 -10.81 3.52 -6.59
C ILE A 70 -10.17 2.14 -6.76
N LEU A 71 -9.02 2.10 -7.44
CA LEU A 71 -8.13 0.96 -7.49
C LEU A 71 -6.92 1.22 -6.59
N ALA A 72 -6.72 0.40 -5.59
CA ALA A 72 -5.61 0.45 -4.67
C ALA A 72 -4.71 -0.78 -4.87
N VAL A 73 -3.42 -0.57 -5.16
CA VAL A 73 -2.46 -1.65 -5.44
C VAL A 73 -1.27 -1.52 -4.52
N ALA A 74 -1.05 -2.52 -3.69
CA ALA A 74 0.04 -2.56 -2.74
C ALA A 74 1.00 -3.72 -3.00
N GLY A 75 2.30 -3.50 -2.82
CA GLY A 75 3.32 -4.55 -2.84
C GLY A 75 4.22 -4.49 -1.60
N GLY A 76 4.27 -5.56 -0.81
CA GLY A 76 5.06 -5.61 0.42
C GLY A 76 4.73 -4.44 1.38
N SER A 77 5.75 -3.70 1.85
CA SER A 77 5.55 -2.53 2.73
C SER A 77 4.83 -1.34 2.05
N GLY A 78 4.63 -1.39 0.74
CA GLY A 78 3.75 -0.44 0.03
C GLY A 78 2.30 -0.49 0.52
N LEU A 79 1.92 -1.51 1.29
CA LEU A 79 0.63 -1.53 1.96
C LEU A 79 0.45 -0.36 2.95
N ALA A 80 1.53 0.26 3.46
CA ALA A 80 1.45 1.37 4.42
C ALA A 80 0.67 2.58 3.87
N PRO A 81 1.09 3.26 2.79
CA PRO A 81 0.33 4.38 2.25
C PRO A 81 -1.02 3.97 1.68
N ILE A 82 -1.14 2.76 1.13
CA ILE A 82 -2.40 2.24 0.63
C ILE A 82 -3.41 2.02 1.75
N LYS A 83 -2.98 1.51 2.92
CA LYS A 83 -3.81 1.43 4.13
C LYS A 83 -4.34 2.80 4.52
N SER A 84 -3.46 3.79 4.62
CA SER A 84 -3.86 5.16 4.94
C SER A 84 -4.93 5.70 3.98
N ILE A 85 -4.76 5.50 2.68
CA ILE A 85 -5.69 5.98 1.64
C ILE A 85 -7.04 5.25 1.73
N VAL A 86 -7.04 3.92 1.79
CA VAL A 86 -8.27 3.10 1.84
C VAL A 86 -9.05 3.38 3.11
N GLU A 87 -8.40 3.39 4.27
CA GLU A 87 -9.09 3.67 5.54
C GLU A 87 -9.61 5.11 5.60
N THR A 88 -8.88 6.08 5.04
CA THR A 88 -9.36 7.46 4.94
C THR A 88 -10.61 7.55 4.05
N ALA A 89 -10.60 6.87 2.90
CA ALA A 89 -11.74 6.82 2.00
C ALA A 89 -12.98 6.22 2.68
N LEU A 90 -12.83 5.10 3.39
CA LEU A 90 -13.92 4.48 4.12
C LEU A 90 -14.44 5.35 5.27
N ALA A 91 -13.54 5.93 6.07
CA ALA A 91 -13.88 6.78 7.21
C ALA A 91 -14.54 8.11 6.80
N SER A 92 -14.21 8.65 5.62
CA SER A 92 -14.86 9.83 5.06
C SER A 92 -16.26 9.55 4.48
N GLY A 93 -16.70 8.30 4.50
CA GLY A 93 -18.02 7.89 4.03
C GLY A 93 -18.14 7.76 2.51
N LEU A 94 -17.03 7.65 1.79
CA LEU A 94 -17.04 7.35 0.35
C LEU A 94 -17.77 6.04 0.08
N ARG A 95 -18.67 6.04 -0.91
CA ARG A 95 -19.54 4.90 -1.25
C ARG A 95 -19.20 4.24 -2.57
N GLN A 96 -18.36 4.86 -3.39
CA GLN A 96 -17.87 4.27 -4.63
C GLN A 96 -17.05 3.02 -4.37
N PRO A 97 -17.01 2.06 -5.30
CA PRO A 97 -16.22 0.84 -5.16
C PRO A 97 -14.74 1.14 -4.90
N ILE A 98 -14.16 0.40 -3.98
CA ILE A 98 -12.74 0.41 -3.66
C ILE A 98 -12.22 -1.00 -3.83
N HIS A 99 -11.33 -1.23 -4.79
CA HIS A 99 -10.69 -2.51 -5.00
C HIS A 99 -9.26 -2.45 -4.50
N LEU A 100 -8.94 -3.19 -3.46
CA LEU A 100 -7.61 -3.30 -2.88
C LEU A 100 -6.96 -4.62 -3.27
N TYR A 101 -5.92 -4.56 -4.09
CA TYR A 101 -5.05 -5.70 -4.41
C TYR A 101 -3.75 -5.60 -3.63
N PHE A 102 -3.42 -6.69 -2.92
CA PHE A 102 -2.19 -6.76 -2.14
C PHE A 102 -1.29 -7.88 -2.66
N GLY A 103 -0.24 -7.51 -3.40
CA GLY A 103 0.77 -8.42 -3.93
C GLY A 103 1.84 -8.76 -2.90
N ALA A 104 2.07 -10.04 -2.67
CA ALA A 104 3.16 -10.58 -1.88
C ALA A 104 3.84 -11.74 -2.63
N ARG A 105 5.05 -12.13 -2.24
CA ARG A 105 5.71 -13.28 -2.87
C ARG A 105 5.13 -14.60 -2.37
N THR A 106 5.03 -14.73 -1.06
CA THR A 106 4.52 -15.92 -0.37
C THR A 106 3.57 -15.52 0.77
N GLU A 107 2.86 -16.48 1.35
CA GLU A 107 1.93 -16.23 2.46
C GLU A 107 2.60 -15.58 3.69
N ARG A 108 3.85 -15.92 3.98
CA ARG A 108 4.60 -15.32 5.09
C ARG A 108 4.93 -13.84 4.89
N ASP A 109 4.84 -13.35 3.65
CA ASP A 109 5.08 -11.94 3.30
C ASP A 109 3.78 -11.12 3.41
N LEU A 110 2.64 -11.78 3.59
CA LEU A 110 1.36 -11.14 3.86
C LEU A 110 1.28 -10.66 5.32
N TYR A 111 0.70 -9.50 5.51
CA TYR A 111 0.38 -8.96 6.84
C TYR A 111 -0.91 -8.14 6.78
N LEU A 112 -1.56 -7.90 7.91
CA LEU A 112 -2.85 -7.22 8.01
C LEU A 112 -3.97 -7.86 7.17
N VAL A 113 -3.88 -9.15 6.84
CA VAL A 113 -4.90 -9.86 6.08
C VAL A 113 -6.23 -9.88 6.83
N ASP A 114 -6.21 -10.23 8.11
CA ASP A 114 -7.41 -10.26 8.95
C ASP A 114 -8.03 -8.85 9.08
N HIS A 115 -7.19 -7.82 9.20
CA HIS A 115 -7.62 -6.43 9.28
C HIS A 115 -8.41 -6.00 8.02
N PHE A 116 -7.85 -6.22 6.84
CA PHE A 116 -8.54 -5.85 5.59
C PHE A 116 -9.71 -6.78 5.26
N SER A 117 -9.67 -8.05 5.66
CA SER A 117 -10.79 -8.96 5.54
C SER A 117 -11.97 -8.51 6.42
N LEU A 118 -11.68 -8.05 7.64
CA LEU A 118 -12.69 -7.44 8.50
C LEU A 118 -13.27 -6.16 7.90
N LEU A 119 -12.43 -5.28 7.37
CA LEU A 119 -12.91 -4.07 6.69
C LEU A 119 -13.79 -4.41 5.49
N ALA A 120 -13.38 -5.37 4.65
CA ALA A 120 -14.17 -5.80 3.50
C ALA A 120 -15.50 -6.46 3.88
N SER A 121 -15.56 -7.11 5.04
CA SER A 121 -16.83 -7.63 5.57
C SER A 121 -17.74 -6.55 6.20
N THR A 122 -17.15 -5.40 6.56
CA THR A 122 -17.86 -4.28 7.23
C THR A 122 -18.35 -3.24 6.22
N TYR A 123 -17.61 -3.04 5.14
CA TYR A 123 -17.88 -2.05 4.11
C TYR A 123 -18.17 -2.72 2.77
N ASP A 124 -19.44 -2.74 2.37
CA ASP A 124 -19.92 -3.39 1.14
C ASP A 124 -19.22 -2.88 -0.15
N ASN A 125 -18.64 -1.68 -0.09
CA ASN A 125 -17.92 -1.07 -1.20
C ASN A 125 -16.42 -1.37 -1.23
N LEU A 126 -15.87 -2.14 -0.27
CA LEU A 126 -14.47 -2.57 -0.28
C LEU A 126 -14.34 -4.02 -0.72
N THR A 127 -13.54 -4.26 -1.75
CA THR A 127 -13.05 -5.59 -2.12
C THR A 127 -11.57 -5.70 -1.77
N PHE A 128 -11.18 -6.76 -1.05
CA PHE A 128 -9.78 -7.03 -0.70
C PHE A 128 -9.29 -8.33 -1.33
N MET A 129 -8.20 -8.26 -2.10
CA MET A 129 -7.65 -9.37 -2.87
C MET A 129 -6.13 -9.53 -2.64
N PRO A 130 -5.71 -10.40 -1.71
CA PRO A 130 -4.31 -10.83 -1.63
C PRO A 130 -3.93 -11.70 -2.82
N VAL A 131 -2.72 -11.47 -3.39
CA VAL A 131 -2.20 -12.19 -4.56
C VAL A 131 -0.75 -12.63 -4.30
N LEU A 132 -0.42 -13.91 -4.52
CA LEU A 132 0.89 -14.50 -4.26
C LEU A 132 1.64 -14.78 -5.56
N SER A 133 2.79 -14.15 -5.76
CA SER A 133 3.53 -14.23 -7.04
C SER A 133 4.52 -15.39 -7.15
N GLU A 134 5.01 -15.94 -6.03
CA GLU A 134 6.01 -17.02 -6.02
C GLU A 134 5.43 -18.36 -5.53
N VAL A 135 4.11 -18.50 -5.56
CA VAL A 135 3.40 -19.72 -5.16
C VAL A 135 2.59 -20.22 -6.34
N SER A 136 2.81 -21.47 -6.75
CA SER A 136 2.11 -22.06 -7.89
C SER A 136 0.64 -22.40 -7.58
N ARG A 137 0.32 -22.62 -6.31
CA ARG A 137 -1.03 -22.92 -5.82
C ARG A 137 -1.17 -22.51 -4.35
N SER A 138 -2.28 -21.92 -4.01
CA SER A 138 -2.74 -21.72 -2.62
C SER A 138 -4.22 -22.09 -2.52
N ASP A 139 -4.61 -22.65 -1.37
CA ASP A 139 -6.01 -22.98 -1.10
C ASP A 139 -6.80 -21.77 -0.54
N HIS A 140 -6.10 -20.71 -0.17
CA HIS A 140 -6.68 -19.55 0.50
C HIS A 140 -6.54 -18.24 -0.27
N PHE A 141 -5.50 -18.13 -1.12
CA PHE A 141 -5.15 -16.89 -1.80
C PHE A 141 -5.01 -17.08 -3.31
N ARG A 142 -5.28 -16.03 -4.04
CA ARG A 142 -5.04 -16.00 -5.48
C ARG A 142 -3.55 -16.08 -5.77
N THR A 143 -3.16 -16.79 -6.83
CA THR A 143 -1.75 -16.93 -7.25
C THR A 143 -1.52 -16.27 -8.61
N GLY A 144 -0.30 -15.81 -8.86
CA GLY A 144 0.11 -15.08 -10.05
C GLY A 144 0.53 -13.64 -9.74
N LEU A 145 0.64 -12.81 -10.76
CA LEU A 145 0.97 -11.40 -10.60
C LEU A 145 -0.28 -10.60 -10.21
N VAL A 146 -0.09 -9.53 -9.45
CA VAL A 146 -1.17 -8.61 -9.09
C VAL A 146 -1.81 -7.97 -10.33
N THR A 147 -1.03 -7.73 -11.36
CA THR A 147 -1.51 -7.22 -12.66
C THR A 147 -2.46 -8.18 -13.34
N ASP A 148 -2.14 -9.48 -13.36
CA ASP A 148 -3.00 -10.51 -13.96
C ASP A 148 -4.33 -10.62 -13.21
N ALA A 149 -4.26 -10.50 -11.90
CA ALA A 149 -5.44 -10.48 -11.06
C ALA A 149 -6.37 -9.30 -11.40
N ILE A 150 -5.81 -8.10 -11.54
CA ILE A 150 -6.58 -6.89 -11.88
C ILE A 150 -7.22 -7.04 -13.27
N VAL A 151 -6.46 -7.44 -14.29
CA VAL A 151 -6.96 -7.63 -15.67
C VAL A 151 -8.09 -8.65 -15.74
N SER A 152 -8.02 -9.71 -14.92
CA SER A 152 -9.08 -10.73 -14.86
C SER A 152 -10.38 -10.19 -14.24
N ASP A 153 -10.28 -9.26 -13.29
CA ASP A 153 -11.42 -8.79 -12.51
C ASP A 153 -12.03 -7.50 -13.06
N VAL A 154 -11.21 -6.66 -13.73
CA VAL A 154 -11.62 -5.32 -14.19
C VAL A 154 -11.22 -5.16 -15.65
N GLN A 155 -12.22 -4.97 -16.52
CA GLN A 155 -12.00 -4.86 -17.96
C GLN A 155 -11.90 -3.41 -18.47
N ASP A 156 -12.36 -2.44 -17.70
CA ASP A 156 -12.36 -1.02 -18.05
C ASP A 156 -12.16 -0.16 -16.80
N LEU A 157 -11.19 0.73 -16.87
CA LEU A 157 -10.84 1.65 -15.80
C LEU A 157 -11.15 3.12 -16.13
N ASN A 158 -11.97 3.37 -17.16
CA ASN A 158 -12.42 4.72 -17.44
C ASN A 158 -13.19 5.32 -16.25
N GLY A 159 -12.76 6.50 -15.79
CA GLY A 159 -13.36 7.18 -14.65
C GLY A 159 -12.91 6.67 -13.28
N TRP A 160 -11.99 5.70 -13.23
CA TRP A 160 -11.37 5.27 -11.99
C TRP A 160 -10.20 6.18 -11.59
N LYS A 161 -9.74 6.01 -10.35
CA LYS A 161 -8.49 6.57 -9.84
C LYS A 161 -7.66 5.47 -9.19
N ALA A 162 -6.38 5.38 -9.55
CA ALA A 162 -5.48 4.37 -9.02
C ALA A 162 -4.46 4.98 -8.04
N TYR A 163 -4.26 4.27 -6.94
CA TYR A 163 -3.19 4.49 -5.98
C TYR A 163 -2.34 3.24 -5.88
N MET A 164 -1.04 3.37 -6.15
CA MET A 164 -0.12 2.24 -6.18
C MET A 164 1.07 2.52 -5.28
N ALA A 165 1.49 1.52 -4.50
CA ALA A 165 2.74 1.62 -3.75
C ALA A 165 3.44 0.27 -3.64
N GLY A 166 4.75 0.26 -3.88
CA GLY A 166 5.54 -0.96 -3.81
C GLY A 166 6.81 -0.94 -4.66
N PRO A 167 7.38 -2.12 -4.96
CA PRO A 167 8.64 -2.23 -5.68
C PRO A 167 8.53 -1.75 -7.13
N PRO A 168 9.65 -1.20 -7.72
CA PRO A 168 9.66 -0.60 -9.05
C PRO A 168 9.03 -1.48 -10.14
N ALA A 169 9.42 -2.75 -10.21
CA ALA A 169 8.92 -3.67 -11.24
C ALA A 169 7.39 -3.83 -11.20
N MET A 170 6.79 -3.87 -10.00
CA MET A 170 5.33 -3.94 -9.85
C MET A 170 4.67 -2.62 -10.28
N ILE A 171 5.23 -1.48 -9.89
CA ILE A 171 4.69 -0.16 -10.24
C ILE A 171 4.75 0.07 -11.75
N ASP A 172 5.88 -0.27 -12.38
CA ASP A 172 6.05 -0.11 -13.84
C ASP A 172 5.06 -0.99 -14.61
N ALA A 173 4.98 -2.28 -14.27
CA ALA A 173 4.03 -3.20 -14.90
C ALA A 173 2.57 -2.77 -14.69
N SER A 174 2.22 -2.37 -13.47
CA SER A 174 0.88 -1.87 -13.16
C SER A 174 0.57 -0.59 -13.93
N GLY A 175 1.52 0.35 -14.03
CA GLY A 175 1.33 1.61 -14.75
C GLY A 175 1.08 1.42 -16.26
N ILE A 176 1.69 0.42 -16.87
CA ILE A 176 1.43 0.05 -18.27
C ILE A 176 0.02 -0.53 -18.40
N MET A 177 -0.28 -1.58 -17.64
CA MET A 177 -1.56 -2.27 -17.62
C MET A 177 -2.75 -1.32 -17.37
N LEU A 178 -2.63 -0.41 -16.42
CA LEU A 178 -3.70 0.54 -16.08
C LEU A 178 -4.03 1.48 -17.25
N ARG A 179 -3.02 1.91 -18.03
CA ARG A 179 -3.24 2.74 -19.24
C ARG A 179 -3.90 1.93 -20.34
N GLU A 180 -3.52 0.67 -20.52
CA GLU A 180 -4.14 -0.25 -21.48
C GLU A 180 -5.61 -0.51 -21.16
N LEU A 181 -5.99 -0.50 -19.87
CA LEU A 181 -7.38 -0.58 -19.41
C LEU A 181 -8.11 0.77 -19.41
N GLY A 182 -7.53 1.83 -19.98
CA GLY A 182 -8.19 3.10 -20.19
C GLY A 182 -7.99 4.15 -19.08
N LEU A 183 -7.15 3.89 -18.07
CA LEU A 183 -6.90 4.85 -17.01
C LEU A 183 -5.99 5.98 -17.51
N ARG A 184 -6.38 7.24 -17.28
CA ARG A 184 -5.58 8.41 -17.67
C ARG A 184 -4.38 8.55 -16.74
N GLY A 185 -3.24 9.02 -17.27
CA GLY A 185 -2.01 9.18 -16.50
C GLY A 185 -2.15 10.11 -15.28
N GLU A 186 -3.00 11.13 -15.36
CA GLU A 186 -3.30 12.05 -14.25
C GLU A 186 -4.11 11.41 -13.10
N ASP A 187 -4.75 10.28 -13.37
CA ASP A 187 -5.50 9.50 -12.39
C ASP A 187 -4.69 8.36 -11.77
N ILE A 188 -3.40 8.23 -12.13
CA ILE A 188 -2.47 7.25 -11.58
C ILE A 188 -1.55 7.94 -10.57
N HIS A 189 -1.62 7.55 -9.30
CA HIS A 189 -0.77 8.02 -8.22
C HIS A 189 0.10 6.87 -7.72
N ALA A 190 1.42 6.99 -7.90
CA ALA A 190 2.37 5.93 -7.57
C ALA A 190 3.39 6.39 -6.53
N ASP A 191 3.71 5.51 -5.58
CA ASP A 191 4.78 5.64 -4.60
C ASP A 191 5.75 4.45 -4.79
N VAL A 192 6.96 4.72 -5.27
CA VAL A 192 7.94 3.68 -5.65
C VAL A 192 8.90 3.43 -4.51
N PHE A 193 8.95 2.18 -4.04
CA PHE A 193 9.80 1.75 -2.93
C PHE A 193 11.08 1.08 -3.45
N PHE A 194 12.15 1.83 -3.49
CA PHE A 194 13.46 1.29 -3.82
C PHE A 194 14.02 0.53 -2.61
N THR A 195 14.34 -0.74 -2.81
CA THR A 195 15.21 -1.47 -1.87
C THR A 195 16.66 -1.16 -2.21
N PRO A 196 17.49 -0.82 -1.20
CA PRO A 196 18.91 -0.63 -1.43
C PRO A 196 19.60 -1.88 -1.94
#